data_21892cafb13354824ad5d181a791db1e
#
_entry.id   21892cafb13354824ad5d181a791db1e
#
_cell.length_a   1.000
_cell.length_b   1.000
_cell.length_c   1.000
_cell.angle_alpha   90.00
_cell.angle_beta   90.00
_cell.angle_gamma   90.00
#
_symmetry.space_group_name_H-M   'P 1'
#
loop_
_entity.id
_entity.type
_entity.pdbx_description
1 polymer ?
#
loop_
_entity_poly.entity_id
_entity_poly.type
_entity_poly.pdbx_seq_one_letter_code
_entity_poly.pdbx_strand_id
1 'polypeptide(L)'
;MDIITGYTGSPHVTAEQDRDVNIGIFGAESYVLQTGSRLKAEVSSNNEIKVRDGVIMHQGCAASIKKNTYDSLTIANGSQGMKRVDLIVARYSRNPSTNVESLKLKVLQGTPSENSPTVPGYTTGDIQSGDLVADMPLYQVILNGLNITEVKKLFSVQESIAELKSNLSKLSGCGQYCEYGKFGTRWQLTANYGNIGSKLPAVDNELFKTVSGNNACAYVKKSGMFLLNFNGNYEGESVIWAQLAIDQATEYEYMAACTRYTSLNFSRVVHLNAGQKITVNISGSSGYTAYSRGEELMQVMCLSLD
;
A
#
# COMPACT_ATOMS: atom_id res chain seq x y z
N MET A 1 20.96 4.91 -34.67
CA MET A 1 19.81 5.19 -33.78
C MET A 1 18.62 5.48 -34.68
N ASP A 2 17.54 4.70 -34.55
CA ASP A 2 16.36 4.83 -35.38
C ASP A 2 15.25 5.50 -34.58
N ILE A 3 14.45 6.35 -35.25
CA ILE A 3 13.32 7.01 -34.61
C ILE A 3 12.14 6.01 -34.55
N ILE A 4 11.56 5.81 -33.37
CA ILE A 4 10.43 4.88 -33.16
C ILE A 4 9.09 5.63 -33.30
N THR A 5 9.00 6.82 -32.74
CA THR A 5 7.71 7.58 -32.63
C THR A 5 7.55 8.69 -33.65
N GLY A 6 8.45 8.82 -34.64
CA GLY A 6 8.41 9.83 -35.70
C GLY A 6 7.85 9.29 -36.99
N TYR A 7 7.44 10.17 -37.91
CA TYR A 7 7.04 9.82 -39.27
C TYR A 7 8.26 9.77 -40.19
N THR A 8 8.54 8.60 -40.80
CA THR A 8 9.70 8.38 -41.68
C THR A 8 9.30 8.20 -43.16
N GLY A 9 8.00 8.38 -43.51
CA GLY A 9 7.49 8.19 -44.84
C GLY A 9 7.05 6.77 -45.19
N SER A 10 7.37 5.79 -44.35
CA SER A 10 6.98 4.37 -44.46
C SER A 10 6.84 3.72 -43.08
N PRO A 11 6.11 2.58 -42.97
CA PRO A 11 6.10 1.80 -41.74
C PRO A 11 7.54 1.39 -41.34
N HIS A 12 7.95 1.67 -40.12
CA HIS A 12 9.35 1.50 -39.69
C HIS A 12 9.49 0.95 -38.26
N VAL A 13 8.41 0.86 -37.48
CA VAL A 13 8.43 0.32 -36.12
C VAL A 13 8.31 -1.19 -36.19
N THR A 14 9.21 -1.90 -35.54
CA THR A 14 9.13 -3.35 -35.40
C THR A 14 8.40 -3.73 -34.10
N ALA A 15 7.91 -4.96 -34.03
CA ALA A 15 7.29 -5.49 -32.83
C ALA A 15 8.25 -5.50 -31.62
N GLU A 16 9.53 -5.77 -31.88
CA GLU A 16 10.58 -5.75 -30.85
C GLU A 16 10.79 -4.34 -30.30
N GLN A 17 10.90 -3.34 -31.15
CA GLN A 17 11.06 -1.93 -30.72
C GLN A 17 9.86 -1.46 -29.88
N ASP A 18 8.62 -1.83 -30.25
CA ASP A 18 7.42 -1.50 -29.48
C ASP A 18 7.43 -2.20 -28.13
N ARG A 19 7.82 -3.48 -28.07
CA ARG A 19 8.00 -4.22 -26.81
C ARG A 19 9.07 -3.59 -25.91
N ASP A 20 10.20 -3.16 -26.47
CA ASP A 20 11.27 -2.51 -25.69
C ASP A 20 10.78 -1.20 -25.05
N VAL A 21 9.98 -0.40 -25.76
CA VAL A 21 9.35 0.80 -25.20
C VAL A 21 8.39 0.44 -24.06
N ASN A 22 7.55 -0.58 -24.25
CA ASN A 22 6.62 -1.04 -23.23
C ASN A 22 7.36 -1.56 -21.99
N ILE A 23 8.43 -2.33 -22.15
CA ILE A 23 9.27 -2.83 -21.06
C ILE A 23 9.95 -1.68 -20.32
N GLY A 24 10.45 -0.68 -21.05
CA GLY A 24 11.06 0.51 -20.46
C GLY A 24 10.11 1.33 -19.60
N ILE A 25 8.80 1.31 -19.88
CA ILE A 25 7.77 2.05 -19.14
C ILE A 25 7.17 1.21 -17.99
N PHE A 26 6.86 -0.05 -18.26
CA PHE A 26 6.06 -0.89 -17.36
C PHE A 26 6.86 -2.02 -16.68
N GLY A 27 8.05 -2.34 -17.17
CA GLY A 27 8.82 -3.52 -16.73
C GLY A 27 8.61 -4.73 -17.62
N ALA A 28 9.50 -5.73 -17.47
CA ALA A 28 9.54 -6.93 -18.30
C ALA A 28 8.54 -8.03 -17.88
N GLU A 29 7.84 -7.88 -16.80
CA GLU A 29 6.90 -8.87 -16.27
C GLU A 29 5.56 -8.88 -17.02
N SER A 30 4.62 -9.67 -16.52
CA SER A 30 3.30 -9.85 -17.13
C SER A 30 2.19 -9.42 -16.18
N TYR A 31 1.32 -8.54 -16.64
CA TYR A 31 0.24 -7.98 -15.82
C TYR A 31 -0.92 -7.46 -16.68
N VAL A 32 -2.02 -7.16 -16.05
CA VAL A 32 -3.18 -6.49 -16.65
C VAL A 32 -3.10 -5.00 -16.33
N LEU A 33 -3.31 -4.14 -17.33
CA LEU A 33 -3.33 -2.71 -17.13
C LEU A 33 -4.65 -2.25 -16.49
N GLN A 34 -4.63 -1.10 -15.83
CA GLN A 34 -5.79 -0.53 -15.16
C GLN A 34 -6.74 0.17 -16.15
N THR A 35 -7.23 -0.59 -17.14
CA THR A 35 -8.11 -0.11 -18.19
C THR A 35 -9.33 -1.02 -18.35
N GLY A 36 -10.46 -0.44 -18.78
CA GLY A 36 -11.72 -1.18 -18.94
C GLY A 36 -12.15 -1.91 -17.67
N SER A 37 -12.68 -3.11 -17.85
CA SER A 37 -13.08 -4.00 -16.75
C SER A 37 -11.90 -4.82 -16.19
N ARG A 38 -10.65 -4.54 -16.59
CA ARG A 38 -9.42 -5.22 -16.13
C ARG A 38 -9.45 -6.73 -16.36
N LEU A 39 -9.97 -7.14 -17.52
CA LEU A 39 -10.16 -8.55 -17.91
C LEU A 39 -11.00 -9.37 -16.90
N LYS A 40 -11.97 -8.76 -16.23
CA LYS A 40 -12.82 -9.45 -15.26
C LYS A 40 -13.49 -10.68 -15.86
N ALA A 41 -13.36 -11.84 -15.21
CA ALA A 41 -14.06 -13.06 -15.60
C ALA A 41 -15.46 -13.10 -14.99
N GLU A 42 -16.43 -13.53 -15.78
CA GLU A 42 -17.83 -13.73 -15.38
C GLU A 42 -18.29 -15.10 -15.84
N VAL A 43 -18.80 -15.91 -14.91
CA VAL A 43 -19.42 -17.21 -15.23
C VAL A 43 -20.77 -16.93 -15.88
N SER A 44 -20.89 -17.26 -17.15
CA SER A 44 -22.13 -17.12 -17.93
C SER A 44 -23.01 -18.36 -17.85
N SER A 45 -22.38 -19.54 -17.79
CA SER A 45 -23.01 -20.83 -17.57
C SER A 45 -21.99 -21.84 -17.01
N ASN A 46 -22.41 -23.07 -16.76
CA ASN A 46 -21.49 -24.13 -16.28
C ASN A 46 -20.41 -24.56 -17.29
N ASN A 47 -20.50 -24.07 -18.51
CA ASN A 47 -19.55 -24.36 -19.58
C ASN A 47 -19.10 -23.11 -20.35
N GLU A 48 -19.36 -21.90 -19.83
CA GLU A 48 -18.95 -20.65 -20.47
C GLU A 48 -18.48 -19.64 -19.44
N ILE A 49 -17.30 -19.06 -19.70
CA ILE A 49 -16.77 -17.92 -18.96
C ILE A 49 -16.56 -16.77 -19.97
N LYS A 50 -17.06 -15.58 -19.64
CA LYS A 50 -16.83 -14.34 -20.38
C LYS A 50 -15.72 -13.58 -19.68
N VAL A 51 -14.68 -13.21 -20.44
CA VAL A 51 -13.62 -12.30 -19.98
C VAL A 51 -13.90 -10.93 -20.57
N ARG A 52 -14.15 -9.96 -19.72
CA ARG A 52 -14.51 -8.59 -20.08
C ARG A 52 -13.31 -7.82 -20.65
N ASP A 53 -13.61 -6.65 -21.19
CA ASP A 53 -12.66 -5.72 -21.77
C ASP A 53 -11.50 -5.34 -20.82
N GLY A 54 -10.36 -5.05 -21.41
CA GLY A 54 -9.13 -4.67 -20.71
C GLY A 54 -7.92 -4.83 -21.61
N VAL A 55 -6.76 -4.44 -21.09
CA VAL A 55 -5.47 -4.54 -21.78
C VAL A 55 -4.55 -5.42 -20.95
N ILE A 56 -3.91 -6.37 -21.59
CA ILE A 56 -2.86 -7.21 -21.02
C ILE A 56 -1.51 -6.76 -21.57
N MET A 57 -0.51 -6.80 -20.71
CA MET A 57 0.89 -6.67 -21.04
C MET A 57 1.60 -7.96 -20.66
N HIS A 58 2.14 -8.69 -21.63
CA HIS A 58 2.84 -9.95 -21.41
C HIS A 58 4.26 -9.83 -21.95
N GLN A 59 5.24 -9.61 -21.07
CA GLN A 59 6.64 -9.41 -21.42
C GLN A 59 6.83 -8.34 -22.53
N GLY A 60 6.15 -7.18 -22.38
CA GLY A 60 6.15 -6.08 -23.34
C GLY A 60 5.17 -6.25 -24.51
N CYS A 61 4.67 -7.46 -24.79
CA CYS A 61 3.64 -7.67 -25.82
C CYS A 61 2.25 -7.27 -25.29
N ALA A 62 1.62 -6.29 -25.93
CA ALA A 62 0.30 -5.80 -25.55
C ALA A 62 -0.82 -6.43 -26.36
N ALA A 63 -1.93 -6.79 -25.69
CA ALA A 63 -3.16 -7.18 -26.37
C ALA A 63 -4.38 -6.67 -25.59
N SER A 64 -5.52 -6.52 -26.28
CA SER A 64 -6.73 -6.00 -25.66
C SER A 64 -7.98 -6.75 -26.07
N ILE A 65 -8.93 -6.84 -25.16
CA ILE A 65 -10.34 -7.07 -25.48
C ILE A 65 -10.98 -5.69 -25.63
N LYS A 66 -11.67 -5.47 -26.74
CA LYS A 66 -12.26 -4.16 -27.11
C LYS A 66 -13.21 -3.67 -26.01
N LYS A 67 -13.14 -2.36 -25.73
CA LYS A 67 -13.97 -1.70 -24.73
C LYS A 67 -15.46 -2.02 -24.90
N ASN A 68 -16.11 -2.33 -23.78
CA ASN A 68 -17.52 -2.73 -23.67
C ASN A 68 -17.85 -4.04 -24.41
N THR A 69 -16.86 -4.90 -24.70
CA THR A 69 -17.05 -6.25 -25.25
C THR A 69 -16.50 -7.31 -24.30
N TYR A 70 -16.49 -8.55 -24.74
CA TYR A 70 -15.90 -9.67 -24.00
C TYR A 70 -15.46 -10.76 -24.98
N ASP A 71 -14.50 -11.57 -24.54
CA ASP A 71 -14.18 -12.84 -25.18
C ASP A 71 -14.88 -13.97 -24.42
N SER A 72 -15.53 -14.88 -25.17
CA SER A 72 -16.21 -16.04 -24.60
C SER A 72 -15.30 -17.25 -24.67
N LEU A 73 -15.15 -17.94 -23.53
CA LEU A 73 -14.34 -19.14 -23.39
C LEU A 73 -15.22 -20.32 -23.01
N THR A 74 -15.15 -21.37 -23.82
CA THR A 74 -15.84 -22.62 -23.54
C THR A 74 -15.04 -23.43 -22.51
N ILE A 75 -15.68 -23.80 -21.41
CA ILE A 75 -15.18 -24.73 -20.40
C ILE A 75 -15.83 -26.09 -20.67
N ALA A 76 -15.02 -27.10 -20.83
CA ALA A 76 -15.56 -28.45 -20.99
C ALA A 76 -16.40 -28.85 -19.76
N ASN A 77 -17.53 -29.54 -19.98
CA ASN A 77 -18.37 -29.97 -18.89
C ASN A 77 -17.58 -30.80 -17.88
N GLY A 78 -17.90 -30.64 -16.60
CA GLY A 78 -17.37 -31.49 -15.55
C GLY A 78 -18.01 -32.90 -15.59
N SER A 79 -17.57 -33.75 -14.71
CA SER A 79 -18.10 -35.15 -14.56
C SER A 79 -18.63 -35.31 -13.15
N GLN A 80 -19.77 -36.01 -13.03
CA GLN A 80 -20.39 -36.26 -11.73
C GLN A 80 -19.43 -37.03 -10.80
N GLY A 81 -19.31 -36.58 -9.56
CA GLY A 81 -18.40 -37.15 -8.54
C GLY A 81 -16.93 -36.80 -8.71
N MET A 82 -16.56 -36.04 -9.75
CA MET A 82 -15.18 -35.64 -10.02
C MET A 82 -14.98 -34.14 -9.79
N LYS A 83 -13.77 -33.77 -9.39
CA LYS A 83 -13.29 -32.37 -9.33
C LYS A 83 -12.28 -32.14 -10.45
N ARG A 84 -12.21 -30.91 -10.94
CA ARG A 84 -11.21 -30.53 -11.95
C ARG A 84 -10.85 -29.07 -11.78
N VAL A 85 -9.60 -28.72 -12.10
CA VAL A 85 -9.14 -27.33 -12.20
C VAL A 85 -8.69 -27.10 -13.63
N ASP A 86 -9.33 -26.18 -14.34
CA ASP A 86 -8.89 -25.70 -15.63
C ASP A 86 -8.14 -24.37 -15.45
N LEU A 87 -7.23 -24.06 -16.38
CA LEU A 87 -6.45 -22.84 -16.34
C LEU A 87 -6.76 -21.98 -17.58
N ILE A 88 -7.18 -20.74 -17.37
CA ILE A 88 -7.28 -19.75 -18.45
C ILE A 88 -5.96 -19.00 -18.50
N VAL A 89 -5.32 -19.00 -19.66
CA VAL A 89 -4.06 -18.29 -19.93
C VAL A 89 -4.23 -17.31 -21.07
N ALA A 90 -3.45 -16.23 -21.06
CA ALA A 90 -3.17 -15.45 -22.26
C ALA A 90 -1.92 -16.08 -22.90
N ARG A 91 -2.10 -16.71 -24.06
CA ARG A 91 -1.03 -17.39 -24.80
C ARG A 91 -0.50 -16.49 -25.89
N TYR A 92 0.77 -16.11 -25.75
CA TYR A 92 1.56 -15.63 -26.87
C TYR A 92 1.98 -16.82 -27.74
N SER A 93 1.91 -16.65 -29.04
CA SER A 93 2.45 -17.62 -29.99
C SER A 93 2.96 -16.91 -31.27
N ARG A 94 4.12 -17.36 -31.78
CA ARG A 94 4.72 -16.89 -33.04
C ARG A 94 4.83 -18.08 -34.00
N ASN A 95 4.35 -17.89 -35.22
CA ASN A 95 4.51 -18.89 -36.27
C ASN A 95 5.96 -18.85 -36.80
N PRO A 96 6.75 -19.94 -36.74
CA PRO A 96 8.15 -19.93 -37.13
C PRO A 96 8.38 -19.71 -38.63
N SER A 97 7.39 -19.98 -39.47
CA SER A 97 7.52 -19.85 -40.92
C SER A 97 7.10 -18.46 -41.44
N THR A 98 6.13 -17.81 -40.78
CA THR A 98 5.59 -16.52 -41.22
C THR A 98 5.95 -15.37 -40.30
N ASN A 99 6.53 -15.64 -39.14
CA ASN A 99 6.78 -14.71 -38.05
C ASN A 99 5.53 -13.95 -37.55
N VAL A 100 4.33 -14.42 -37.93
CA VAL A 100 3.08 -13.84 -37.43
C VAL A 100 2.90 -14.19 -35.98
N GLU A 101 2.70 -13.17 -35.15
CA GLU A 101 2.50 -13.27 -33.73
C GLU A 101 1.01 -13.16 -33.35
N SER A 102 0.64 -13.77 -32.25
CA SER A 102 -0.69 -13.62 -31.65
C SER A 102 -0.64 -13.74 -30.15
N LEU A 103 -1.49 -12.98 -29.43
CA LEU A 103 -1.71 -13.10 -28.00
C LEU A 103 -3.23 -13.28 -27.78
N LYS A 104 -3.64 -14.49 -27.39
CA LYS A 104 -5.07 -14.88 -27.28
C LYS A 104 -5.34 -15.63 -25.99
N LEU A 105 -6.59 -15.51 -25.52
CA LEU A 105 -7.06 -16.32 -24.41
C LEU A 105 -7.18 -17.80 -24.81
N LYS A 106 -6.74 -18.70 -23.92
CA LYS A 106 -6.81 -20.14 -24.10
C LYS A 106 -7.18 -20.83 -22.79
N VAL A 107 -8.01 -21.87 -22.88
CA VAL A 107 -8.31 -22.76 -21.77
C VAL A 107 -7.40 -23.97 -21.85
N LEU A 108 -6.67 -24.23 -20.79
CA LEU A 108 -5.93 -25.48 -20.57
C LEU A 108 -6.76 -26.33 -19.63
N GLN A 109 -7.31 -27.44 -20.16
CA GLN A 109 -8.15 -28.35 -19.40
C GLN A 109 -7.30 -29.18 -18.45
N GLY A 110 -7.71 -29.26 -17.19
CA GLY A 110 -7.10 -30.13 -16.20
C GLY A 110 -7.60 -31.59 -16.27
N THR A 111 -6.97 -32.42 -15.48
CA THR A 111 -7.36 -33.82 -15.36
C THR A 111 -8.40 -33.98 -14.23
N PRO A 112 -9.56 -34.62 -14.49
CA PRO A 112 -10.53 -34.93 -13.44
C PRO A 112 -9.94 -35.84 -12.36
N SER A 113 -10.31 -35.59 -11.10
CA SER A 113 -9.88 -36.36 -9.92
C SER A 113 -11.02 -36.43 -8.91
N GLU A 114 -11.17 -37.56 -8.21
CA GLU A 114 -12.18 -37.69 -7.15
C GLU A 114 -11.85 -36.80 -5.93
N ASN A 115 -10.58 -36.65 -5.60
CA ASN A 115 -10.14 -35.94 -4.36
C ASN A 115 -9.48 -34.61 -4.62
N SER A 116 -8.28 -34.62 -5.19
CA SER A 116 -7.42 -33.45 -5.31
C SER A 116 -6.98 -33.21 -6.76
N PRO A 117 -7.72 -32.41 -7.54
CA PRO A 117 -7.34 -32.10 -8.90
C PRO A 117 -6.09 -31.23 -8.92
N THR A 118 -5.20 -31.46 -9.86
CA THR A 118 -4.01 -30.64 -10.08
C THR A 118 -4.27 -29.57 -11.11
N VAL A 119 -3.63 -28.41 -10.93
CA VAL A 119 -3.65 -27.34 -11.93
C VAL A 119 -2.86 -27.81 -13.15
N PRO A 120 -3.40 -27.66 -14.38
CA PRO A 120 -2.67 -28.03 -15.58
C PRO A 120 -1.39 -27.19 -15.73
N GLY A 121 -0.33 -27.84 -16.26
CA GLY A 121 0.89 -27.14 -16.63
C GLY A 121 0.66 -26.15 -17.77
N TYR A 122 1.45 -25.08 -17.81
CA TYR A 122 1.45 -24.10 -18.86
C TYR A 122 2.88 -23.83 -19.34
N THR A 123 3.06 -23.19 -20.51
CA THR A 123 4.38 -22.96 -21.10
C THR A 123 4.96 -21.65 -20.56
N THR A 124 6.05 -21.73 -19.80
CA THR A 124 6.83 -20.59 -19.38
C THR A 124 7.87 -20.29 -20.46
N GLY A 125 7.56 -19.36 -21.38
CA GLY A 125 8.48 -18.92 -22.43
C GLY A 125 8.97 -17.51 -22.17
N ASP A 126 10.09 -17.16 -22.80
CA ASP A 126 10.64 -15.80 -22.83
C ASP A 126 10.50 -15.22 -24.24
N ILE A 127 9.55 -14.30 -24.41
CA ILE A 127 9.26 -13.64 -25.69
C ILE A 127 10.48 -12.84 -26.15
N GLN A 128 11.21 -12.24 -25.24
CA GLN A 128 12.39 -11.42 -25.56
C GLN A 128 13.57 -12.27 -26.01
N SER A 129 13.71 -13.48 -25.51
CA SER A 129 14.69 -14.47 -25.97
C SER A 129 14.27 -15.18 -27.27
N GLY A 130 13.07 -14.90 -27.78
CA GLY A 130 12.59 -15.42 -29.07
C GLY A 130 11.80 -16.72 -28.98
N ASP A 131 11.35 -17.13 -27.80
CA ASP A 131 10.50 -18.30 -27.63
C ASP A 131 9.20 -18.17 -28.45
N LEU A 132 8.79 -19.30 -29.03
CA LEU A 132 7.64 -19.33 -29.92
C LEU A 132 6.30 -19.34 -29.18
N VAL A 133 6.31 -19.74 -27.91
CA VAL A 133 5.10 -19.81 -27.06
C VAL A 133 5.44 -19.36 -25.64
N ALA A 134 4.62 -18.48 -25.10
CA ALA A 134 4.64 -18.07 -23.70
C ALA A 134 3.22 -17.91 -23.16
N ASP A 135 2.96 -18.45 -22.01
CA ASP A 135 1.64 -18.37 -21.35
C ASP A 135 1.70 -17.48 -20.11
N MET A 136 0.77 -16.56 -20.00
CA MET A 136 0.48 -15.84 -18.76
C MET A 136 -0.78 -16.41 -18.12
N PRO A 137 -0.70 -17.05 -16.93
CA PRO A 137 -1.89 -17.52 -16.21
C PRO A 137 -2.77 -16.36 -15.76
N LEU A 138 -4.07 -16.45 -16.09
CA LEU A 138 -5.06 -15.45 -15.72
C LEU A 138 -6.04 -15.94 -14.64
N TYR A 139 -6.63 -17.13 -14.84
CA TYR A 139 -7.63 -17.64 -13.94
C TYR A 139 -7.53 -19.16 -13.78
N GLN A 140 -7.71 -19.64 -12.55
CA GLN A 140 -8.07 -21.02 -12.27
C GLN A 140 -9.58 -21.14 -12.23
N VAL A 141 -10.13 -22.09 -12.97
CA VAL A 141 -11.55 -22.44 -13.00
C VAL A 141 -11.73 -23.76 -12.27
N ILE A 142 -12.37 -23.71 -11.11
CA ILE A 142 -12.55 -24.87 -10.24
C ILE A 142 -13.93 -25.47 -10.49
N LEU A 143 -13.96 -26.75 -10.89
CA LEU A 143 -15.17 -27.50 -11.13
C LEU A 143 -15.35 -28.56 -10.05
N ASN A 144 -16.58 -28.69 -9.57
CA ASN A 144 -17.01 -29.80 -8.70
C ASN A 144 -18.27 -30.44 -9.31
N GLY A 145 -18.16 -31.69 -9.68
CA GLY A 145 -19.20 -32.34 -10.48
C GLY A 145 -19.38 -31.62 -11.82
N LEU A 146 -20.61 -31.23 -12.11
CA LEU A 146 -20.97 -30.54 -13.35
C LEU A 146 -20.86 -29.00 -13.27
N ASN A 147 -20.57 -28.43 -12.10
CA ASN A 147 -20.65 -27.00 -11.85
C ASN A 147 -19.27 -26.34 -11.72
N ILE A 148 -19.14 -25.14 -12.27
CA ILE A 148 -18.07 -24.21 -11.91
C ILE A 148 -18.39 -23.66 -10.52
N THR A 149 -17.53 -23.91 -9.54
CA THR A 149 -17.71 -23.47 -8.15
C THR A 149 -16.91 -22.20 -7.81
N GLU A 150 -15.79 -21.98 -8.50
CA GLU A 150 -14.93 -20.83 -8.27
C GLU A 150 -14.15 -20.47 -9.53
N VAL A 151 -13.92 -19.17 -9.75
CA VAL A 151 -12.98 -18.63 -10.74
C VAL A 151 -11.98 -17.73 -10.00
N LYS A 152 -10.78 -18.27 -9.75
CA LYS A 152 -9.74 -17.61 -8.96
C LYS A 152 -8.81 -16.82 -9.87
N LYS A 153 -8.66 -15.52 -9.60
CA LYS A 153 -7.72 -14.62 -10.32
C LYS A 153 -6.27 -14.90 -9.93
N LEU A 154 -5.35 -14.94 -10.91
CA LEU A 154 -3.92 -15.23 -10.73
C LEU A 154 -3.00 -14.07 -11.11
N PHE A 155 -3.49 -13.05 -11.77
CA PHE A 155 -2.67 -11.92 -12.24
C PHE A 155 -2.77 -10.69 -11.31
N SER A 156 -1.77 -9.84 -11.37
CA SER A 156 -1.79 -8.50 -10.79
C SER A 156 -2.31 -7.48 -11.80
N VAL A 157 -2.94 -6.42 -11.28
CA VAL A 157 -3.29 -5.23 -12.07
C VAL A 157 -2.21 -4.18 -11.81
N GLN A 158 -1.58 -3.71 -12.88
CA GLN A 158 -0.54 -2.68 -12.79
C GLN A 158 -1.18 -1.34 -12.41
N GLU A 159 -0.69 -0.74 -11.33
CA GLU A 159 -1.11 0.60 -10.94
C GLU A 159 -0.68 1.63 -11.99
N SER A 160 -1.50 2.65 -12.20
CA SER A 160 -1.14 3.78 -13.04
C SER A 160 -0.03 4.62 -12.41
N ILE A 161 0.76 5.33 -13.22
CA ILE A 161 1.79 6.27 -12.73
C ILE A 161 1.18 7.32 -11.78
N ALA A 162 -0.06 7.74 -12.03
CA ALA A 162 -0.75 8.69 -11.16
C ALA A 162 -1.05 8.10 -9.77
N GLU A 163 -1.47 6.83 -9.71
CA GLU A 163 -1.71 6.13 -8.44
C GLU A 163 -0.41 5.84 -7.68
N LEU A 164 0.63 5.37 -8.39
CA LEU A 164 1.96 5.19 -7.81
C LEU A 164 2.49 6.50 -7.21
N LYS A 165 2.33 7.63 -7.93
CA LYS A 165 2.71 8.96 -7.42
C LYS A 165 1.87 9.35 -6.19
N SER A 166 0.56 9.07 -6.20
CA SER A 166 -0.31 9.32 -5.04
C SER A 166 0.12 8.47 -3.84
N ASN A 167 0.34 7.16 -4.04
CA ASN A 167 0.78 6.27 -2.98
C ASN A 167 2.16 6.65 -2.43
N LEU A 168 3.09 7.04 -3.31
CA LEU A 168 4.41 7.54 -2.90
C LEU A 168 4.29 8.85 -2.09
N SER A 169 3.40 9.77 -2.48
CA SER A 169 3.20 11.02 -1.74
C SER A 169 2.63 10.80 -0.34
N LYS A 170 1.80 9.78 -0.14
CA LYS A 170 1.32 9.37 1.20
C LYS A 170 2.46 8.88 2.10
N LEU A 171 3.47 8.25 1.52
CA LEU A 171 4.66 7.77 2.23
C LEU A 171 5.72 8.85 2.42
N SER A 172 5.67 9.96 1.68
CA SER A 172 6.72 10.98 1.70
C SER A 172 6.94 11.66 3.05
N GLY A 173 5.95 11.62 3.94
CA GLY A 173 6.03 12.09 5.33
C GLY A 173 6.42 11.02 6.35
N CYS A 174 6.44 9.72 5.97
CA CYS A 174 6.73 8.65 6.91
C CYS A 174 8.13 8.76 7.53
N GLY A 175 8.19 8.62 8.86
CA GLY A 175 9.44 8.73 9.61
C GLY A 175 9.89 10.17 9.88
N GLN A 176 9.30 11.19 9.27
CA GLN A 176 9.55 12.58 9.67
C GLN A 176 8.91 12.85 11.04
N TYR A 177 9.60 13.59 11.86
CA TYR A 177 9.12 13.92 13.20
C TYR A 177 9.47 15.36 13.58
N CYS A 178 8.77 15.86 14.58
CA CYS A 178 9.13 17.08 15.31
C CYS A 178 9.13 16.80 16.81
N GLU A 179 9.84 17.65 17.54
CA GLU A 179 9.99 17.52 18.97
C GLU A 179 9.79 18.88 19.65
N TYR A 180 9.23 18.84 20.85
CA TYR A 180 9.28 19.98 21.78
C TYR A 180 9.44 19.43 23.18
N GLY A 181 10.10 20.19 24.03
CA GLY A 181 10.36 19.75 25.39
C GLY A 181 11.42 20.58 26.08
N LYS A 182 11.77 20.17 27.29
CA LYS A 182 12.60 20.92 28.21
C LYS A 182 13.75 20.08 28.71
N PHE A 183 14.97 20.56 28.50
CA PHE A 183 16.19 19.92 28.99
C PHE A 183 16.97 20.83 29.95
N GLY A 184 17.57 20.23 30.98
CA GLY A 184 18.53 20.89 31.86
C GLY A 184 17.93 21.90 32.85
N THR A 185 16.63 21.97 33.02
CA THR A 185 15.98 22.85 34.00
C THR A 185 15.06 22.11 34.91
N ARG A 186 15.46 21.94 36.17
CA ARG A 186 14.60 21.41 37.24
C ARG A 186 13.50 22.44 37.54
N TRP A 187 12.24 21.98 37.64
CA TRP A 187 11.12 22.83 38.03
C TRP A 187 10.14 22.07 38.92
N GLN A 188 9.52 22.76 39.86
CA GLN A 188 8.57 22.19 40.80
C GLN A 188 7.22 21.95 40.10
N LEU A 189 6.66 20.76 40.30
CA LEU A 189 5.31 20.43 39.88
C LEU A 189 4.30 21.03 40.87
N THR A 190 3.16 21.44 40.35
CA THR A 190 2.01 21.92 41.11
C THR A 190 0.84 20.99 40.95
N ALA A 191 -0.19 21.10 41.82
CA ALA A 191 -1.42 20.35 41.71
C ALA A 191 -2.23 20.74 40.45
N ASN A 192 -1.93 21.91 39.86
CA ASN A 192 -2.54 22.34 38.60
C ASN A 192 -1.70 21.84 37.44
N TYR A 193 -2.36 21.39 36.37
CA TYR A 193 -1.68 21.03 35.14
C TYR A 193 -0.96 22.22 34.51
N GLY A 194 0.33 22.07 34.32
CA GLY A 194 1.19 23.04 33.63
C GLY A 194 1.76 22.45 32.34
N ASN A 195 1.86 23.27 31.29
CA ASN A 195 2.50 22.88 30.05
C ASN A 195 3.97 22.56 30.30
N ILE A 196 4.49 21.48 29.67
CA ILE A 196 5.91 21.08 29.82
C ILE A 196 6.89 22.15 29.37
N GLY A 197 6.46 23.08 28.52
CA GLY A 197 7.32 24.09 27.91
C GLY A 197 8.27 23.49 26.87
N SER A 198 9.05 24.36 26.21
CA SER A 198 10.12 23.95 25.32
C SER A 198 11.27 24.94 25.32
N LYS A 199 12.49 24.42 25.44
CA LYS A 199 13.74 25.12 25.17
C LYS A 199 14.32 24.78 23.80
N LEU A 200 13.73 23.79 23.10
CA LEU A 200 14.13 23.47 21.73
C LEU A 200 13.71 24.59 20.79
N PRO A 201 14.48 24.84 19.72
CA PRO A 201 14.09 25.77 18.70
C PRO A 201 12.74 25.41 18.08
N ALA A 202 11.94 26.40 17.74
CA ALA A 202 10.71 26.16 17.00
C ALA A 202 11.02 25.62 15.59
N VAL A 203 10.24 24.63 15.17
CA VAL A 203 10.31 24.03 13.83
C VAL A 203 9.11 24.52 13.02
N ASP A 204 9.33 24.87 11.77
CA ASP A 204 8.27 25.20 10.82
C ASP A 204 8.68 24.68 9.43
N ASN A 205 8.14 23.50 9.06
CA ASN A 205 8.42 22.82 7.80
C ASN A 205 7.10 22.43 7.09
N GLU A 206 7.15 21.61 6.05
CA GLU A 206 5.96 21.21 5.29
C GLU A 206 4.97 20.36 6.09
N LEU A 207 5.43 19.62 7.11
CA LEU A 207 4.61 18.65 7.84
C LEU A 207 4.28 19.11 9.26
N PHE A 208 5.19 19.83 9.91
CA PHE A 208 5.08 20.20 11.32
C PHE A 208 5.35 21.69 11.56
N LYS A 209 4.70 22.19 12.60
CA LYS A 209 5.05 23.46 13.25
C LYS A 209 5.12 23.24 14.75
N THR A 210 6.23 23.60 15.40
CA THR A 210 6.34 23.61 16.86
C THR A 210 6.42 25.04 17.39
N VAL A 211 5.94 25.21 18.61
CA VAL A 211 6.01 26.47 19.35
C VAL A 211 6.90 26.24 20.56
N SER A 212 7.92 27.09 20.73
CA SER A 212 8.83 27.06 21.88
C SER A 212 8.31 27.96 23.01
N GLY A 213 8.94 27.86 24.19
CA GLY A 213 8.61 28.66 25.38
C GLY A 213 7.60 27.94 26.31
N ASN A 214 6.89 28.71 27.13
CA ASN A 214 6.05 28.19 28.20
C ASN A 214 4.74 27.54 27.71
N ASN A 215 4.30 27.85 26.51
CA ASN A 215 3.10 27.31 25.87
C ASN A 215 3.47 26.38 24.70
N ALA A 216 4.49 25.55 24.92
CA ALA A 216 5.00 24.67 23.89
C ALA A 216 3.95 23.69 23.38
N CYS A 217 3.95 23.48 22.08
CA CYS A 217 3.06 22.58 21.39
C CYS A 217 3.59 22.19 20.01
N ALA A 218 3.01 21.16 19.43
CA ALA A 218 3.19 20.84 18.03
C ALA A 218 1.88 20.99 17.26
N TYR A 219 1.96 21.34 15.99
CA TYR A 219 0.86 21.28 15.02
C TYR A 219 1.26 20.38 13.88
N VAL A 220 0.33 19.58 13.40
CA VAL A 220 0.48 18.87 12.13
C VAL A 220 -0.11 19.71 11.01
N LYS A 221 0.57 19.81 9.87
CA LYS A 221 0.12 20.60 8.73
C LYS A 221 -0.60 19.80 7.65
N LYS A 222 -0.51 18.47 7.74
CA LYS A 222 -1.20 17.53 6.85
C LYS A 222 -1.92 16.48 7.69
N SER A 223 -3.06 16.01 7.21
CA SER A 223 -3.81 14.93 7.86
C SER A 223 -3.14 13.58 7.68
N GLY A 224 -3.30 12.68 8.65
CA GLY A 224 -2.72 11.32 8.58
C GLY A 224 -2.63 10.63 9.93
N MET A 225 -1.91 9.52 9.96
CA MET A 225 -1.60 8.77 11.16
C MET A 225 -0.27 9.21 11.77
N PHE A 226 -0.27 9.47 13.07
CA PHE A 226 0.91 9.93 13.80
C PHE A 226 1.16 9.09 15.04
N LEU A 227 2.43 8.86 15.33
CA LEU A 227 2.89 8.35 16.63
C LEU A 227 3.23 9.55 17.52
N LEU A 228 2.55 9.63 18.65
CA LEU A 228 2.79 10.57 19.72
C LEU A 228 3.57 9.85 20.82
N ASN A 229 4.79 10.29 21.08
CA ASN A 229 5.68 9.67 22.05
C ASN A 229 6.14 10.69 23.07
N PHE A 230 5.86 10.44 24.35
CA PHE A 230 6.27 11.30 25.46
C PHE A 230 7.21 10.56 26.41
N ASN A 231 8.21 11.27 26.88
CA ASN A 231 9.14 10.82 27.90
C ASN A 231 9.38 11.96 28.91
N GLY A 232 9.24 11.66 30.19
CA GLY A 232 9.50 12.61 31.27
C GLY A 232 10.09 11.93 32.49
N ASN A 233 11.08 12.58 33.14
CA ASN A 233 11.74 12.09 34.35
C ASN A 233 11.49 13.04 35.53
N TYR A 234 11.14 12.46 36.65
CA TYR A 234 10.67 13.16 37.85
C TYR A 234 11.35 12.68 39.12
N GLU A 235 11.39 13.56 40.12
CA GLU A 235 11.93 13.24 41.44
C GLU A 235 11.06 13.82 42.57
N GLY A 236 11.10 13.22 43.74
CA GLY A 236 10.35 13.64 44.94
C GLY A 236 9.30 12.61 45.35
N GLU A 237 8.33 13.06 46.16
CA GLU A 237 7.22 12.22 46.62
C GLU A 237 5.90 12.82 46.07
N SER A 238 5.26 12.12 45.16
CA SER A 238 3.98 12.58 44.55
C SER A 238 3.43 11.50 43.62
N VAL A 239 2.18 11.65 43.22
CA VAL A 239 1.70 11.05 41.98
C VAL A 239 1.86 12.09 40.89
N ILE A 240 2.52 11.70 39.80
CA ILE A 240 2.73 12.54 38.62
C ILE A 240 1.65 12.21 37.60
N TRP A 241 1.01 13.23 37.08
CA TRP A 241 -0.04 13.12 36.06
C TRP A 241 0.43 13.81 34.78
N ALA A 242 0.21 13.17 33.65
CA ALA A 242 0.41 13.75 32.33
C ALA A 242 -0.88 13.70 31.52
N GLN A 243 -1.29 14.83 30.97
CA GLN A 243 -2.40 14.94 30.05
C GLN A 243 -1.90 15.22 28.65
N LEU A 244 -2.24 14.32 27.73
CA LEU A 244 -2.10 14.56 26.30
C LEU A 244 -3.40 15.20 25.80
N ALA A 245 -3.32 16.39 25.26
CA ALA A 245 -4.45 17.11 24.74
C ALA A 245 -4.27 17.42 23.25
N ILE A 246 -5.34 17.23 22.49
CA ILE A 246 -5.47 17.60 21.08
C ILE A 246 -6.52 18.71 21.01
N ASP A 247 -6.15 19.85 20.40
CA ASP A 247 -6.99 21.05 20.31
C ASP A 247 -7.59 21.49 21.67
N GLN A 248 -6.81 21.38 22.75
CA GLN A 248 -7.16 21.71 24.13
C GLN A 248 -8.14 20.70 24.80
N ALA A 249 -8.67 19.71 24.08
CA ALA A 249 -9.40 18.62 24.70
C ALA A 249 -8.40 17.60 25.28
N THR A 250 -8.59 17.20 26.55
CA THR A 250 -7.80 16.12 27.14
C THR A 250 -8.28 14.81 26.53
N GLU A 251 -7.41 14.21 25.71
CA GLU A 251 -7.70 12.93 25.05
C GLU A 251 -7.28 11.76 25.91
N TYR A 252 -6.12 11.91 26.58
CA TYR A 252 -5.53 10.84 27.37
C TYR A 252 -4.89 11.40 28.65
N GLU A 253 -5.04 10.65 29.72
CA GLU A 253 -4.42 10.94 31.01
C GLU A 253 -3.58 9.74 31.47
N TYR A 254 -2.36 10.00 31.91
CA TYR A 254 -1.40 9.02 32.39
C TYR A 254 -0.92 9.40 33.76
N MET A 255 -0.59 8.39 34.60
CA MET A 255 -0.04 8.65 35.92
C MET A 255 1.11 7.69 36.30
N ALA A 256 2.00 8.18 37.12
CA ALA A 256 3.05 7.39 37.73
C ALA A 256 3.25 7.83 39.18
N ALA A 257 3.40 6.86 40.12
CA ALA A 257 3.81 7.16 41.46
C ALA A 257 5.32 7.45 41.52
N CYS A 258 5.67 8.55 42.20
CA CYS A 258 7.06 8.93 42.42
C CYS A 258 7.33 8.90 43.94
N THR A 259 8.22 7.99 44.39
CA THR A 259 8.65 7.91 45.78
C THR A 259 10.05 8.48 45.98
N ARG A 260 10.84 8.59 44.94
CA ARG A 260 12.14 9.23 44.90
C ARG A 260 12.49 9.67 43.49
N TYR A 261 12.45 8.73 42.55
CA TYR A 261 12.67 8.97 41.11
C TYR A 261 11.68 8.11 40.33
N THR A 262 11.12 8.67 39.26
CA THR A 262 10.24 7.95 38.34
C THR A 262 10.34 8.50 36.95
N SER A 263 10.01 7.67 35.96
CA SER A 263 9.78 8.08 34.58
C SER A 263 8.32 7.87 34.23
N LEU A 264 7.74 8.82 33.52
CA LEU A 264 6.40 8.70 32.97
C LEU A 264 6.53 8.78 31.44
N ASN A 265 6.24 7.67 30.79
CA ASN A 265 6.39 7.53 29.36
C ASN A 265 5.08 7.01 28.77
N PHE A 266 4.70 7.50 27.61
CA PHE A 266 3.59 6.95 26.84
C PHE A 266 3.82 7.08 25.35
N SER A 267 3.20 6.18 24.60
CA SER A 267 3.16 6.21 23.15
C SER A 267 1.73 5.97 22.67
N ARG A 268 1.28 6.73 21.69
CA ARG A 268 -0.05 6.58 21.07
C ARG A 268 0.02 6.78 19.56
N VAL A 269 -0.71 5.94 18.85
CA VAL A 269 -0.96 6.14 17.42
C VAL A 269 -2.35 6.75 17.29
N VAL A 270 -2.43 7.89 16.64
CA VAL A 270 -3.67 8.66 16.46
C VAL A 270 -3.78 9.17 15.04
N HIS A 271 -5.00 9.29 14.55
CA HIS A 271 -5.27 10.07 13.34
C HIS A 271 -5.40 11.54 13.73
N LEU A 272 -4.66 12.41 13.04
CA LEU A 272 -4.72 13.86 13.24
C LEU A 272 -5.09 14.55 11.93
N ASN A 273 -5.96 15.54 12.04
CA ASN A 273 -6.30 16.42 10.91
C ASN A 273 -5.33 17.60 10.82
N ALA A 274 -5.13 18.11 9.61
CA ALA A 274 -4.30 19.27 9.38
C ALA A 274 -4.74 20.48 10.26
N GLY A 275 -3.79 21.11 10.93
CA GLY A 275 -4.02 22.23 11.83
C GLY A 275 -4.21 21.83 13.29
N GLN A 276 -4.39 20.56 13.62
CA GLN A 276 -4.58 20.14 15.01
C GLN A 276 -3.33 20.36 15.86
N LYS A 277 -3.58 20.83 17.07
CA LYS A 277 -2.59 21.20 18.09
C LYS A 277 -2.41 20.09 19.11
N ILE A 278 -1.18 19.66 19.35
CA ILE A 278 -0.81 18.66 20.34
C ILE A 278 -0.09 19.34 21.50
N THR A 279 -0.58 19.11 22.73
CA THR A 279 0.04 19.62 23.97
C THR A 279 0.17 18.52 25.01
N VAL A 280 1.20 18.62 25.84
CA VAL A 280 1.35 17.79 27.04
C VAL A 280 1.41 18.71 28.24
N ASN A 281 0.59 18.43 29.24
CA ASN A 281 0.54 19.13 30.51
C ASN A 281 0.83 18.16 31.65
N ILE A 282 1.58 18.59 32.65
CA ILE A 282 2.00 17.78 33.80
C ILE A 282 1.53 18.41 35.09
N SER A 283 1.14 17.60 36.05
CA SER A 283 0.86 18.01 37.44
C SER A 283 1.42 17.03 38.46
N GLY A 284 1.56 17.49 39.69
CA GLY A 284 1.81 16.62 40.89
C GLY A 284 0.61 16.63 41.82
N SER A 285 0.57 15.71 42.77
CA SER A 285 -0.46 15.66 43.81
C SER A 285 -0.39 16.85 44.75
N SER A 286 -1.55 17.33 45.21
CA SER A 286 -1.66 18.36 46.23
C SER A 286 -1.06 17.88 47.56
N GLY A 287 -0.32 18.74 48.25
CA GLY A 287 0.32 18.44 49.56
C GLY A 287 1.65 17.68 49.47
N TYR A 288 2.11 17.35 48.26
CA TYR A 288 3.38 16.65 48.03
C TYR A 288 4.33 17.51 47.22
N THR A 289 5.64 17.23 47.33
CA THR A 289 6.66 17.97 46.59
C THR A 289 7.33 17.07 45.57
N ALA A 290 7.12 17.38 44.29
CA ALA A 290 7.82 16.73 43.20
C ALA A 290 8.37 17.74 42.22
N TYR A 291 9.38 17.33 41.49
CA TYR A 291 10.07 18.16 40.50
C TYR A 291 10.27 17.38 39.23
N SER A 292 10.10 18.07 38.09
CA SER A 292 10.70 17.64 36.84
C SER A 292 12.22 17.73 36.93
N ARG A 293 12.92 16.76 36.39
CA ARG A 293 14.38 16.81 36.24
C ARG A 293 14.84 17.62 35.02
N GLY A 294 13.91 18.20 34.28
CA GLY A 294 14.20 18.93 33.05
C GLY A 294 14.56 18.00 31.89
N GLU A 295 13.86 16.89 31.79
CA GLU A 295 14.06 15.86 30.76
C GLU A 295 12.70 15.44 30.18
N GLU A 296 11.81 16.41 29.93
CA GLU A 296 10.56 16.18 29.25
C GLU A 296 10.72 16.36 27.75
N LEU A 297 10.31 15.36 26.99
CA LEU A 297 10.30 15.39 25.53
C LEU A 297 9.00 14.84 24.98
N MET A 298 8.34 15.64 24.14
CA MET A 298 7.25 15.19 23.30
C MET A 298 7.72 15.11 21.85
N GLN A 299 7.56 13.95 21.23
CA GLN A 299 7.88 13.69 19.85
C GLN A 299 6.61 13.34 19.08
N VAL A 300 6.44 13.96 17.92
CA VAL A 300 5.33 13.70 17.00
C VAL A 300 5.92 13.21 15.68
N MET A 301 5.68 11.95 15.36
CA MET A 301 6.22 11.28 14.16
C MET A 301 5.10 10.92 13.19
N CYS A 302 5.28 11.23 11.93
CA CYS A 302 4.35 10.82 10.87
C CYS A 302 4.55 9.35 10.53
N LEU A 303 3.46 8.58 10.52
CA LEU A 303 3.42 7.18 10.09
C LEU A 303 2.86 7.05 8.66
N SER A 304 1.84 7.83 8.31
CA SER A 304 1.28 7.93 6.96
C SER A 304 0.52 9.24 6.79
N LEU A 305 0.38 9.71 5.57
CA LEU A 305 -0.50 10.82 5.19
C LEU A 305 -1.75 10.28 4.48
N ASP A 306 -2.86 11.03 4.56
CA ASP A 306 -4.13 10.70 3.91
C ASP A 306 -4.06 10.81 2.38
#